data_4091c7befe5304ef7b43f18271e4c2f5
#
_entry.id   4091c7befe5304ef7b43f18271e4c2f5
#
_cell.length_a   1.000
_cell.length_b   1.000
_cell.length_c   1.000
_cell.angle_alpha   90.00
_cell.angle_beta   90.00
_cell.angle_gamma   90.00
#
_symmetry.space_group_name_H-M   'P 1'
#
loop_
_entity.id
_entity.type
_entity.pdbx_description
1 polymer ?
#
loop_
_entity_poly.entity_id
_entity_poly.type
_entity_poly.pdbx_seq_one_letter_code
_entity_poly.pdbx_strand_id
1 'polypeptide(L)'
;IGVRLVGSEMCIRDRFFPYAPHSIIYQRHQRYILNPDFRRIADTIIDTAPGEFPGRGMPLGVEPSQQEMAAMPSAVDNWIKCQMSTHSAGHYMDDYCIILPDIEDLKKLGRAIVRQFEIRGIPVNKKKCKIIPLTKPFRWCKARFTLTETGKIKVNGSRDGVIRARRKLKLFHREWLAGKRTLQEVAQYMNCQEAYYKNFDDHGRLLRLRRLCYAIFGGRVPCSTKSSKPVMAPSLP
;
A
#
# COMPACT_ATOMS: atom_id res chain seq x y z
N ILE A 1 24.12 11.73 19.59
CA ILE A 1 23.31 10.65 20.20
C ILE A 1 22.62 9.94 19.06
N GLY A 2 23.17 8.80 18.65
CA GLY A 2 22.53 7.99 17.61
C GLY A 2 21.29 7.29 18.19
N VAL A 3 20.13 7.90 18.04
CA VAL A 3 18.86 7.25 18.35
C VAL A 3 18.72 6.08 17.38
N ARG A 4 18.95 4.85 17.88
CA ARG A 4 18.68 3.63 17.13
C ARG A 4 17.17 3.38 17.10
N LEU A 5 16.48 4.06 16.21
CA LEU A 5 15.09 3.78 15.96
C LEU A 5 14.94 2.40 15.32
N VAL A 6 14.02 1.61 15.83
CA VAL A 6 13.68 0.27 15.31
C VAL A 6 12.23 0.29 14.86
N GLY A 7 11.98 -0.14 13.64
CA GLY A 7 10.63 -0.29 13.09
C GLY A 7 10.21 -1.76 13.07
N SER A 8 8.92 -2.00 13.26
CA SER A 8 8.29 -3.29 13.03
C SER A 8 7.30 -3.17 11.89
N GLU A 9 7.43 -4.04 10.90
CA GLU A 9 6.41 -4.28 9.89
C GLU A 9 5.64 -5.55 10.30
N MET A 10 4.32 -5.42 10.46
CA MET A 10 3.45 -6.55 10.76
C MET A 10 2.35 -6.62 9.72
N CYS A 11 2.14 -7.79 9.14
CA CYS A 11 1.02 -8.07 8.26
C CYS A 11 -0.02 -8.89 9.05
N ILE A 12 -1.28 -8.42 9.09
CA ILE A 12 -2.34 -9.13 9.81
C ILE A 12 -2.50 -10.53 9.22
N ARG A 13 -2.80 -10.64 7.94
CA ARG A 13 -2.80 -11.92 7.22
C ARG A 13 -2.82 -11.73 5.72
N ASP A 14 -2.13 -12.62 4.98
CA ASP A 14 -2.43 -12.83 3.56
C ASP A 14 -3.90 -13.26 3.43
N ARG A 15 -4.64 -12.60 2.54
CA ARG A 15 -6.08 -12.82 2.35
C ARG A 15 -6.91 -12.40 3.57
N PHE A 16 -6.70 -11.19 4.09
CA PHE A 16 -7.45 -10.65 5.22
C PHE A 16 -8.98 -10.69 4.98
N PHE A 17 -9.44 -10.37 3.78
CA PHE A 17 -10.85 -10.38 3.39
C PHE A 17 -11.55 -11.74 3.57
N PRO A 18 -11.02 -12.89 3.09
CA PRO A 18 -11.65 -14.20 3.30
C PRO A 18 -11.77 -14.65 4.76
N TYR A 19 -10.99 -14.07 5.66
CA TYR A 19 -10.95 -14.47 7.07
C TYR A 19 -11.60 -13.49 8.03
N ALA A 20 -12.19 -12.40 7.53
CA ALA A 20 -12.84 -11.39 8.33
C ALA A 20 -13.99 -12.00 9.16
N PRO A 21 -13.99 -11.90 10.50
CA PRO A 21 -15.07 -12.44 11.32
C PRO A 21 -16.33 -11.59 11.18
N HIS A 22 -17.44 -12.17 10.74
CA HIS A 22 -18.74 -11.48 10.64
C HIS A 22 -19.20 -10.93 11.99
N SER A 23 -18.91 -11.64 13.08
CA SER A 23 -19.29 -11.23 14.44
C SER A 23 -18.79 -9.82 14.81
N ILE A 24 -17.57 -9.45 14.39
CA ILE A 24 -17.02 -8.11 14.64
C ILE A 24 -17.78 -7.08 13.81
N ILE A 25 -18.09 -7.41 12.56
CA ILE A 25 -18.79 -6.51 11.63
C ILE A 25 -20.20 -6.27 12.13
N TYR A 26 -20.93 -7.32 12.51
CA TYR A 26 -22.30 -7.18 13.06
C TYR A 26 -22.33 -6.38 14.35
N GLN A 27 -21.37 -6.57 15.27
CA GLN A 27 -21.26 -5.73 16.46
C GLN A 27 -21.06 -4.26 16.11
N ARG A 28 -20.28 -3.97 15.07
CA ARG A 28 -20.11 -2.61 14.57
C ARG A 28 -21.37 -2.07 13.95
N HIS A 29 -22.06 -2.86 13.10
CA HIS A 29 -23.34 -2.47 12.52
C HIS A 29 -24.38 -2.17 13.61
N GLN A 30 -24.48 -3.01 14.64
CA GLN A 30 -25.36 -2.77 15.79
C GLN A 30 -25.05 -1.46 16.52
N ARG A 31 -23.76 -1.12 16.62
CA ARG A 31 -23.32 0.07 17.34
C ARG A 31 -23.51 1.37 16.53
N TYR A 32 -23.31 1.33 15.22
CA TYR A 32 -23.21 2.54 14.39
C TYR A 32 -24.38 2.73 13.42
N ILE A 33 -25.11 1.67 13.07
CA ILE A 33 -26.26 1.74 12.17
C ILE A 33 -27.54 1.68 13.02
N LEU A 34 -28.10 2.85 13.28
CA LEU A 34 -29.28 2.98 14.15
C LEU A 34 -30.55 2.46 13.48
N ASN A 35 -30.69 2.66 12.16
CA ASN A 35 -31.88 2.19 11.42
C ASN A 35 -31.78 0.66 11.22
N PRO A 36 -32.79 -0.12 11.71
CA PRO A 36 -32.75 -1.58 11.65
C PRO A 36 -32.87 -2.14 10.24
N ASP A 37 -33.60 -1.48 9.34
CA ASP A 37 -33.74 -1.94 7.96
C ASP A 37 -32.45 -1.74 7.18
N PHE A 38 -31.79 -0.59 7.37
CA PHE A 38 -30.51 -0.33 6.76
C PHE A 38 -29.44 -1.29 7.30
N ARG A 39 -29.47 -1.58 8.61
CA ARG A 39 -28.56 -2.57 9.21
C ARG A 39 -28.77 -3.95 8.61
N ARG A 40 -30.04 -4.40 8.44
CA ARG A 40 -30.35 -5.68 7.81
C ARG A 40 -29.79 -5.77 6.38
N ILE A 41 -29.91 -4.68 5.59
CA ILE A 41 -29.32 -4.63 4.25
C ILE A 41 -27.78 -4.75 4.32
N ALA A 42 -27.14 -4.02 5.23
CA ALA A 42 -25.69 -4.08 5.42
C ALA A 42 -25.21 -5.50 5.81
N ASP A 43 -25.92 -6.14 6.75
CA ASP A 43 -25.62 -7.52 7.18
C ASP A 43 -25.79 -8.51 6.02
N THR A 44 -26.87 -8.36 5.22
CA THR A 44 -27.12 -9.20 4.03
C THR A 44 -25.98 -9.08 3.01
N ILE A 45 -25.44 -7.87 2.80
CA ILE A 45 -24.28 -7.69 1.90
C ILE A 45 -23.07 -8.49 2.39
N ILE A 46 -22.83 -8.49 3.70
CA ILE A 46 -21.71 -9.25 4.29
C ILE A 46 -21.93 -10.76 4.10
N ASP A 47 -23.17 -11.24 4.27
CA ASP A 47 -23.54 -12.65 4.14
C ASP A 47 -23.43 -13.18 2.69
N THR A 48 -23.41 -12.31 1.70
CA THR A 48 -23.17 -12.71 0.30
C THR A 48 -21.72 -13.11 0.00
N ALA A 49 -20.81 -12.94 0.96
CA ALA A 49 -19.41 -13.31 0.77
C ALA A 49 -19.29 -14.84 0.60
N PRO A 50 -18.67 -15.33 -0.50
CA PRO A 50 -18.31 -16.74 -0.60
C PRO A 50 -17.14 -17.00 0.37
N GLY A 51 -17.45 -17.27 1.63
CA GLY A 51 -16.45 -17.55 2.65
C GLY A 51 -15.93 -18.99 2.51
N GLU A 52 -14.62 -19.17 2.61
CA GLU A 52 -14.04 -20.52 2.82
C GLU A 52 -14.48 -21.11 4.19
N PHE A 53 -14.97 -20.25 5.09
CA PHE A 53 -15.36 -20.62 6.46
C PHE A 53 -16.71 -19.99 6.83
N PRO A 54 -17.60 -20.74 7.51
CA PRO A 54 -18.86 -20.21 8.00
C PRO A 54 -18.66 -18.98 8.91
N GLY A 55 -19.45 -17.94 8.71
CA GLY A 55 -19.39 -16.71 9.50
C GLY A 55 -18.11 -15.88 9.33
N ARG A 56 -17.42 -16.07 8.23
CA ARG A 56 -16.19 -15.33 7.87
C ARG A 56 -16.18 -14.97 6.40
N GLY A 57 -15.43 -13.93 6.09
CA GLY A 57 -15.22 -13.47 4.74
C GLY A 57 -15.91 -12.16 4.43
N MET A 58 -15.42 -11.49 3.41
CA MET A 58 -15.99 -10.24 2.89
C MET A 58 -16.08 -10.32 1.38
N PRO A 59 -17.19 -9.87 0.78
CA PRO A 59 -17.31 -9.84 -0.66
C PRO A 59 -16.25 -8.92 -1.27
N LEU A 60 -15.55 -9.42 -2.29
CA LEU A 60 -14.51 -8.66 -2.98
C LEU A 60 -15.15 -7.75 -4.05
N GLY A 61 -14.59 -6.53 -4.18
CA GLY A 61 -14.99 -5.59 -5.23
C GLY A 61 -16.21 -4.73 -4.89
N VAL A 62 -16.74 -4.83 -3.68
CA VAL A 62 -17.82 -3.97 -3.15
C VAL A 62 -17.22 -2.93 -2.21
N GLU A 63 -17.65 -1.68 -2.35
CA GLU A 63 -17.12 -0.57 -1.56
C GLU A 63 -17.35 -0.72 -0.04
N PRO A 64 -18.54 -1.14 0.44
CA PRO A 64 -18.76 -1.38 1.87
C PRO A 64 -17.73 -2.34 2.49
N SER A 65 -17.32 -3.39 1.76
CA SER A 65 -16.31 -4.33 2.24
C SER A 65 -14.96 -3.68 2.51
N GLN A 66 -14.55 -2.74 1.67
CA GLN A 66 -13.29 -2.03 1.88
C GLN A 66 -13.35 -1.15 3.12
N GLN A 67 -14.47 -0.47 3.35
CA GLN A 67 -14.67 0.38 4.53
C GLN A 67 -14.71 -0.45 5.81
N GLU A 68 -15.44 -1.58 5.82
CA GLU A 68 -15.48 -2.47 6.98
C GLU A 68 -14.10 -3.08 7.28
N MET A 69 -13.37 -3.49 6.26
CA MET A 69 -12.02 -4.04 6.44
C MET A 69 -11.02 -3.01 6.95
N ALA A 70 -11.12 -1.76 6.47
CA ALA A 70 -10.29 -0.66 6.98
C ALA A 70 -10.63 -0.32 8.44
N ALA A 71 -11.90 -0.44 8.82
CA ALA A 71 -12.38 -0.11 10.15
C ALA A 71 -12.28 -1.25 11.17
N MET A 72 -12.19 -2.51 10.73
CA MET A 72 -12.14 -3.69 11.60
C MET A 72 -10.99 -3.65 12.63
N PRO A 73 -9.77 -3.20 12.30
CA PRO A 73 -8.68 -3.10 13.26
C PRO A 73 -8.83 -1.97 14.28
N SER A 74 -9.81 -1.07 14.16
CA SER A 74 -9.91 0.16 14.95
C SER A 74 -9.87 -0.03 16.48
N ALA A 75 -10.39 -1.15 16.98
CA ALA A 75 -10.31 -1.48 18.40
C ALA A 75 -8.86 -1.75 18.85
N VAL A 76 -8.04 -2.35 17.98
CA VAL A 76 -6.62 -2.59 18.22
C VAL A 76 -5.85 -1.28 18.08
N ASP A 77 -6.20 -0.44 17.10
CA ASP A 77 -5.58 0.89 16.92
C ASP A 77 -5.78 1.76 18.15
N ASN A 78 -7.00 1.79 18.69
CA ASN A 78 -7.30 2.53 19.91
C ASN A 78 -6.51 1.96 21.10
N TRP A 79 -6.43 0.64 21.22
CA TRP A 79 -5.62 0.01 22.26
C TRP A 79 -4.15 0.38 22.11
N ILE A 80 -3.58 0.35 20.91
CA ILE A 80 -2.19 0.77 20.64
C ILE A 80 -1.98 2.22 21.07
N LYS A 81 -2.88 3.12 20.69
CA LYS A 81 -2.81 4.54 21.07
C LYS A 81 -2.80 4.74 22.58
N CYS A 82 -3.60 3.95 23.32
CA CYS A 82 -3.64 4.01 24.78
C CYS A 82 -2.35 3.45 25.44
N GLN A 83 -1.69 2.48 24.79
CA GLN A 83 -0.43 1.90 25.30
C GLN A 83 0.80 2.70 24.93
N MET A 84 0.73 3.46 23.86
CA MET A 84 1.83 4.27 23.34
C MET A 84 1.54 5.75 23.61
N SER A 85 2.40 6.41 24.37
CA SER A 85 2.38 7.86 24.52
C SER A 85 2.81 8.62 23.25
N THR A 86 3.16 7.91 22.16
CA THR A 86 3.69 8.48 20.94
C THR A 86 2.87 8.07 19.72
N HIS A 87 2.79 8.96 18.70
CA HIS A 87 2.09 8.73 17.43
C HIS A 87 2.92 7.89 16.44
N SER A 88 3.70 6.93 16.91
CA SER A 88 4.67 6.17 16.10
C SER A 88 4.11 4.85 15.57
N ALA A 89 2.79 4.74 15.47
CA ALA A 89 2.12 3.59 14.89
C ALA A 89 1.16 4.03 13.78
N GLY A 90 1.09 3.26 12.71
CA GLY A 90 0.14 3.45 11.63
C GLY A 90 -0.26 2.11 11.02
N HIS A 91 -1.48 2.06 10.49
CA HIS A 91 -1.89 0.91 9.69
C HIS A 91 -2.48 1.34 8.35
N TYR A 92 -2.40 0.47 7.38
CA TYR A 92 -3.07 0.57 6.10
C TYR A 92 -3.62 -0.80 5.73
N MET A 93 -4.95 -0.96 5.81
CA MET A 93 -5.64 -2.23 5.61
C MET A 93 -5.10 -3.33 6.54
N ASP A 94 -4.33 -4.28 6.00
CA ASP A 94 -3.72 -5.40 6.69
C ASP A 94 -2.26 -5.18 7.13
N ASP A 95 -1.66 -4.06 6.73
CA ASP A 95 -0.26 -3.73 7.02
C ASP A 95 -0.14 -2.76 8.20
N TYR A 96 0.58 -3.17 9.25
CA TYR A 96 0.94 -2.32 10.39
C TYR A 96 2.41 -1.94 10.36
N CYS A 97 2.68 -0.69 10.71
CA CYS A 97 4.03 -0.18 10.92
C CYS A 97 4.11 0.48 12.30
N ILE A 98 5.07 0.08 13.11
CA ILE A 98 5.29 0.61 14.46
C ILE A 98 6.76 0.96 14.60
N ILE A 99 7.05 2.14 15.13
CA ILE A 99 8.41 2.64 15.30
C ILE A 99 8.64 2.97 16.78
N LEU A 100 9.64 2.37 17.39
CA LEU A 100 10.05 2.63 18.76
C LEU A 100 11.58 2.79 18.85
N PRO A 101 12.08 3.51 19.85
CA PRO A 101 13.52 3.63 20.08
C PRO A 101 14.17 2.37 20.62
N ASP A 102 13.42 1.55 21.38
CA ASP A 102 13.93 0.34 22.01
C ASP A 102 13.38 -0.93 21.36
N ILE A 103 14.28 -1.90 21.11
CA ILE A 103 13.93 -3.15 20.44
C ILE A 103 13.14 -4.09 21.34
N GLU A 104 13.42 -4.10 22.65
CA GLU A 104 12.73 -5.01 23.58
C GLU A 104 11.30 -4.52 23.84
N ASP A 105 11.10 -3.21 23.93
CA ASP A 105 9.78 -2.62 24.02
C ASP A 105 8.98 -2.86 22.73
N LEU A 106 9.62 -2.75 21.55
CA LEU A 106 8.99 -3.09 20.28
C LEU A 106 8.58 -4.57 20.21
N LYS A 107 9.41 -5.49 20.70
CA LYS A 107 9.08 -6.91 20.77
C LYS A 107 7.92 -7.18 21.75
N LYS A 108 7.92 -6.54 22.92
CA LYS A 108 6.83 -6.67 23.91
C LYS A 108 5.52 -6.18 23.33
N LEU A 109 5.53 -4.98 22.75
CA LEU A 109 4.34 -4.39 22.14
C LEU A 109 3.86 -5.22 20.95
N GLY A 110 4.75 -5.68 20.09
CA GLY A 110 4.41 -6.54 18.96
C GLY A 110 3.69 -7.83 19.39
N ARG A 111 4.19 -8.51 20.44
CA ARG A 111 3.50 -9.69 21.01
C ARG A 111 2.12 -9.35 21.57
N ALA A 112 2.01 -8.22 22.26
CA ALA A 112 0.75 -7.76 22.83
C ALA A 112 -0.29 -7.42 21.74
N ILE A 113 0.13 -6.77 20.64
CA ILE A 113 -0.72 -6.48 19.49
C ILE A 113 -1.21 -7.76 18.82
N VAL A 114 -0.32 -8.74 18.58
CA VAL A 114 -0.71 -10.05 18.05
C VAL A 114 -1.80 -10.68 18.92
N ARG A 115 -1.62 -10.66 20.25
CA ARG A 115 -2.62 -11.18 21.20
C ARG A 115 -3.96 -10.40 21.11
N GLN A 116 -3.91 -9.06 20.93
CA GLN A 116 -5.12 -8.25 20.78
C GLN A 116 -5.91 -8.61 19.51
N PHE A 117 -5.24 -8.96 18.42
CA PHE A 117 -5.89 -9.47 17.22
C PHE A 117 -6.46 -10.87 17.43
N GLU A 118 -5.68 -11.78 18.04
CA GLU A 118 -6.08 -13.16 18.29
C GLU A 118 -7.34 -13.25 19.20
N ILE A 119 -7.40 -12.45 20.26
CA ILE A 119 -8.59 -12.36 21.15
C ILE A 119 -9.84 -11.95 20.37
N ARG A 120 -9.68 -11.14 19.34
CA ARG A 120 -10.77 -10.68 18.47
C ARG A 120 -11.05 -11.62 17.30
N GLY A 121 -10.41 -12.78 17.27
CA GLY A 121 -10.58 -13.75 16.18
C GLY A 121 -9.98 -13.30 14.84
N ILE A 122 -9.15 -12.27 14.83
CA ILE A 122 -8.44 -11.78 13.65
C ILE A 122 -7.07 -12.46 13.58
N PRO A 123 -6.83 -13.37 12.63
CA PRO A 123 -5.57 -14.10 12.56
C PRO A 123 -4.42 -13.22 12.05
N VAL A 124 -3.25 -13.35 12.70
CA VAL A 124 -2.02 -12.63 12.32
C VAL A 124 -1.03 -13.57 11.66
N ASN A 125 -0.42 -13.14 10.56
CA ASN A 125 0.66 -13.88 9.92
C ASN A 125 1.99 -13.61 10.63
N LYS A 126 2.29 -14.39 11.67
CA LYS A 126 3.52 -14.24 12.47
C LYS A 126 4.82 -14.35 11.64
N LYS A 127 4.80 -15.08 10.50
CA LYS A 127 5.96 -15.22 9.62
C LYS A 127 6.29 -13.93 8.87
N LYS A 128 5.33 -13.03 8.72
CA LYS A 128 5.51 -11.72 8.08
C LYS A 128 5.80 -10.59 9.06
N CYS A 129 5.69 -10.85 10.36
CA CYS A 129 6.10 -9.87 11.37
C CYS A 129 7.62 -9.75 11.38
N LYS A 130 8.13 -8.57 11.07
CA LYS A 130 9.57 -8.30 10.96
C LYS A 130 9.94 -7.10 11.82
N ILE A 131 11.05 -7.20 12.50
CA ILE A 131 11.70 -6.07 13.18
C ILE A 131 12.87 -5.63 12.31
N ILE A 132 12.89 -4.36 11.96
CA ILE A 132 13.83 -3.79 11.01
C ILE A 132 14.48 -2.56 11.66
N PRO A 133 15.82 -2.50 11.81
CA PRO A 133 16.47 -1.27 12.22
C PRO A 133 16.27 -0.20 11.14
N LEU A 134 15.86 1.02 11.52
CA LEU A 134 15.59 2.10 10.56
C LEU A 134 16.84 2.63 9.86
N THR A 135 18.03 2.19 10.27
CA THR A 135 19.28 2.37 9.51
C THR A 135 19.27 1.62 8.19
N LYS A 136 18.38 0.61 8.03
CA LYS A 136 18.19 -0.13 6.79
C LYS A 136 16.90 0.31 6.10
N PRO A 137 16.89 0.36 4.77
CA PRO A 137 15.66 0.65 4.03
C PRO A 137 14.60 -0.43 4.27
N PHE A 138 13.37 -0.02 4.53
CA PHE A 138 12.24 -0.93 4.69
C PHE A 138 11.13 -0.62 3.69
N ARG A 139 10.22 -1.57 3.48
CA ARG A 139 9.06 -1.41 2.58
C ARG A 139 7.79 -1.35 3.42
N TRP A 140 6.92 -0.40 3.10
CA TRP A 140 5.58 -0.31 3.64
C TRP A 140 4.64 0.33 2.61
N CYS A 141 3.41 -0.16 2.47
CA CYS A 141 2.42 0.33 1.48
C CYS A 141 3.00 0.46 0.06
N LYS A 142 3.79 -0.53 -0.39
CA LYS A 142 4.46 -0.56 -1.70
C LYS A 142 5.53 0.52 -1.92
N ALA A 143 5.78 1.37 -0.94
CA ALA A 143 6.88 2.32 -0.94
C ALA A 143 8.11 1.77 -0.20
N ARG A 144 9.27 2.33 -0.50
CA ARG A 144 10.53 2.04 0.19
C ARG A 144 10.99 3.27 0.93
N PHE A 145 11.06 3.18 2.23
CA PHE A 145 11.49 4.24 3.13
C PHE A 145 12.96 4.05 3.49
N THR A 146 13.70 5.14 3.52
CA THR A 146 15.10 5.17 3.93
C THR A 146 15.31 6.39 4.80
N LEU A 147 15.75 6.17 6.03
CA LEU A 147 16.18 7.27 6.90
C LEU A 147 17.64 7.62 6.52
N THR A 148 17.87 8.89 6.19
CA THR A 148 19.21 9.39 5.87
C THR A 148 19.97 9.75 7.14
N GLU A 149 21.29 9.85 7.07
CA GLU A 149 22.16 10.31 8.18
C GLU A 149 21.78 11.70 8.69
N THR A 150 21.20 12.53 7.83
CA THR A 150 20.71 13.88 8.18
C THR A 150 19.33 13.89 8.84
N GLY A 151 18.74 12.71 9.14
CA GLY A 151 17.40 12.60 9.72
C GLY A 151 16.26 12.76 8.71
N LYS A 152 16.52 13.01 7.43
CA LYS A 152 15.49 13.10 6.39
C LYS A 152 15.02 11.73 5.99
N ILE A 153 13.71 11.59 5.75
CA ILE A 153 13.12 10.37 5.20
C ILE A 153 13.08 10.49 3.69
N LYS A 154 13.67 9.50 3.00
CA LYS A 154 13.59 9.36 1.56
C LYS A 154 12.57 8.28 1.22
N VAL A 155 11.58 8.61 0.39
CA VAL A 155 10.52 7.71 -0.02
C VAL A 155 10.66 7.37 -1.50
N ASN A 156 10.87 6.10 -1.80
CA ASN A 156 11.02 5.62 -3.17
C ASN A 156 9.89 4.65 -3.54
N GLY A 157 9.46 4.67 -4.80
CA GLY A 157 8.52 3.70 -5.32
C GLY A 157 9.12 2.28 -5.43
N SER A 158 8.27 1.28 -5.70
CA SER A 158 8.71 -0.11 -5.84
C SER A 158 9.63 -0.30 -7.07
N ARG A 159 10.75 -1.04 -6.89
CA ARG A 159 11.60 -1.45 -8.01
C ARG A 159 10.85 -2.29 -9.03
N ASP A 160 9.96 -3.16 -8.56
CA ASP A 160 9.16 -4.04 -9.40
C ASP A 160 8.16 -3.26 -10.25
N GLY A 161 7.67 -2.10 -9.74
CA GLY A 161 6.84 -1.16 -10.48
C GLY A 161 7.55 -0.63 -11.72
N VAL A 162 8.83 -0.23 -11.59
CA VAL A 162 9.64 0.26 -12.73
C VAL A 162 9.86 -0.85 -13.75
N ILE A 163 10.16 -2.07 -13.30
CA ILE A 163 10.37 -3.21 -14.21
C ILE A 163 9.10 -3.52 -14.99
N ARG A 164 7.95 -3.54 -14.32
CA ARG A 164 6.64 -3.73 -14.98
C ARG A 164 6.33 -2.61 -15.97
N ALA A 165 6.57 -1.35 -15.58
CA ALA A 165 6.35 -0.21 -16.46
C ALA A 165 7.19 -0.28 -17.73
N ARG A 166 8.48 -0.65 -17.61
CA ARG A 166 9.37 -0.85 -18.77
C ARG A 166 8.89 -1.99 -19.68
N ARG A 167 8.47 -3.11 -19.11
CA ARG A 167 7.91 -4.25 -19.89
C ARG A 167 6.64 -3.83 -20.62
N LYS A 168 5.76 -3.07 -19.95
CA LYS A 168 4.50 -2.60 -20.53
C LYS A 168 4.73 -1.60 -21.66
N LEU A 169 5.70 -0.69 -21.55
CA LEU A 169 6.07 0.22 -22.65
C LEU A 169 6.58 -0.55 -23.89
N LYS A 170 7.41 -1.58 -23.67
CA LYS A 170 7.88 -2.43 -24.79
C LYS A 170 6.74 -3.22 -25.45
N LEU A 171 5.76 -3.68 -24.66
CA LEU A 171 4.56 -4.31 -25.19
C LEU A 171 3.74 -3.31 -26.01
N PHE A 172 3.49 -2.12 -25.48
CA PHE A 172 2.75 -1.07 -26.14
C PHE A 172 3.39 -0.65 -27.47
N HIS A 173 4.73 -0.63 -27.54
CA HIS A 173 5.44 -0.35 -28.78
C HIS A 173 5.16 -1.42 -29.85
N ARG A 174 5.20 -2.72 -29.48
CA ARG A 174 4.86 -3.81 -30.41
C ARG A 174 3.41 -3.73 -30.88
N GLU A 175 2.47 -3.42 -29.97
CA GLU A 175 1.05 -3.26 -30.29
C GLU A 175 0.81 -2.05 -31.21
N TRP A 176 1.55 -0.96 -31.00
CA TRP A 176 1.48 0.23 -31.85
C TRP A 176 1.99 -0.07 -33.27
N LEU A 177 3.12 -0.75 -33.41
CA LEU A 177 3.63 -1.18 -34.71
C LEU A 177 2.65 -2.12 -35.45
N ALA A 178 1.88 -2.90 -34.72
CA ALA A 178 0.83 -3.80 -35.25
C ALA A 178 -0.52 -3.06 -35.48
N GLY A 179 -0.60 -1.75 -35.29
CA GLY A 179 -1.85 -0.97 -35.43
C GLY A 179 -2.91 -1.23 -34.34
N LYS A 180 -2.57 -1.96 -33.29
CA LYS A 180 -3.50 -2.36 -32.20
C LYS A 180 -3.56 -1.34 -31.06
N ARG A 181 -2.71 -0.32 -31.07
CA ARG A 181 -2.61 0.70 -30.02
C ARG A 181 -2.29 2.07 -30.60
N THR A 182 -2.88 3.12 -30.02
CA THR A 182 -2.65 4.50 -30.40
C THR A 182 -1.54 5.14 -29.56
N LEU A 183 -0.90 6.18 -30.11
CA LEU A 183 0.08 6.97 -29.35
C LEU A 183 -0.57 7.73 -28.18
N GLN A 184 -1.87 8.05 -28.31
CA GLN A 184 -2.62 8.70 -27.24
C GLN A 184 -2.78 7.81 -26.00
N GLU A 185 -3.04 6.52 -26.17
CA GLU A 185 -3.10 5.55 -25.07
C GLU A 185 -1.74 5.37 -24.39
N VAL A 186 -0.65 5.42 -25.16
CA VAL A 186 0.71 5.41 -24.61
C VAL A 186 0.97 6.67 -23.79
N ALA A 187 0.55 7.85 -24.28
CA ALA A 187 0.67 9.11 -23.56
C ALA A 187 -0.13 9.08 -22.25
N GLN A 188 -1.37 8.60 -22.28
CA GLN A 188 -2.19 8.44 -21.08
C GLN A 188 -1.51 7.53 -20.05
N TYR A 189 -0.96 6.40 -20.48
CA TYR A 189 -0.19 5.53 -19.59
C TYR A 189 1.02 6.23 -18.98
N MET A 190 1.78 7.00 -19.78
CA MET A 190 2.92 7.77 -19.27
C MET A 190 2.50 8.82 -18.26
N ASN A 191 1.38 9.50 -18.48
CA ASN A 191 0.82 10.49 -17.55
C ASN A 191 0.46 9.82 -16.20
N CYS A 192 -0.12 8.62 -16.21
CA CYS A 192 -0.38 7.83 -14.99
C CYS A 192 0.92 7.47 -14.26
N GLN A 193 1.98 7.08 -15.00
CA GLN A 193 3.28 6.81 -14.39
C GLN A 193 3.91 8.06 -13.77
N GLU A 194 3.80 9.21 -14.44
CA GLU A 194 4.27 10.50 -13.92
C GLU A 194 3.53 10.90 -12.65
N ALA A 195 2.20 10.81 -12.63
CA ALA A 195 1.39 11.10 -11.47
C ALA A 195 1.78 10.19 -10.28
N TYR A 196 2.02 8.90 -10.54
CA TYR A 196 2.49 7.96 -9.53
C TYR A 196 3.86 8.33 -8.96
N TYR A 197 4.86 8.58 -9.84
CA TYR A 197 6.23 8.87 -9.40
C TYR A 197 6.41 10.26 -8.78
N LYS A 198 5.48 11.21 -9.01
CA LYS A 198 5.48 12.52 -8.33
C LYS A 198 5.31 12.41 -6.80
N ASN A 199 4.73 11.31 -6.32
CA ASN A 199 4.55 11.07 -4.89
C ASN A 199 5.81 10.49 -4.21
N PHE A 200 6.92 10.33 -4.96
CA PHE A 200 8.15 9.72 -4.46
C PHE A 200 9.37 10.55 -4.84
N ASP A 201 10.45 10.36 -4.08
CA ASP A 201 11.77 10.94 -4.39
C ASP A 201 12.49 10.19 -5.52
N ASP A 202 11.73 9.80 -6.55
CA ASP A 202 12.17 8.88 -7.62
C ASP A 202 12.34 9.56 -8.98
N HIS A 203 12.71 10.83 -9.00
CA HIS A 203 12.89 11.59 -10.26
C HIS A 203 13.78 10.87 -11.29
N GLY A 204 14.84 10.21 -10.81
CA GLY A 204 15.73 9.46 -11.71
C GLY A 204 15.09 8.22 -12.37
N ARG A 205 14.10 7.61 -11.71
CA ARG A 205 13.35 6.49 -12.30
C ARG A 205 12.34 6.95 -13.33
N LEU A 206 11.64 8.03 -13.05
CA LEU A 206 10.72 8.65 -14.00
C LEU A 206 11.46 9.11 -15.24
N LEU A 207 12.61 9.78 -15.07
CA LEU A 207 13.44 10.23 -16.18
C LEU A 207 13.90 9.05 -17.08
N ARG A 208 14.31 7.93 -16.49
CA ARG A 208 14.66 6.72 -17.24
C ARG A 208 13.48 6.13 -18.00
N LEU A 209 12.26 6.19 -17.45
CA LEU A 209 11.04 5.74 -18.14
C LEU A 209 10.70 6.65 -19.32
N ARG A 210 10.82 7.97 -19.15
CA ARG A 210 10.63 8.95 -20.22
C ARG A 210 11.65 8.76 -21.35
N ARG A 211 12.94 8.58 -21.02
CA ARG A 211 14.00 8.30 -22.01
C ARG A 211 13.72 7.01 -22.78
N LEU A 212 13.28 5.95 -22.12
CA LEU A 212 12.90 4.72 -22.79
C LEU A 212 11.71 4.94 -23.73
N CYS A 213 10.65 5.60 -23.27
CA CYS A 213 9.49 5.92 -24.09
C CYS A 213 9.89 6.73 -25.33
N TYR A 214 10.70 7.78 -25.14
CA TYR A 214 11.21 8.59 -26.25
C TYR A 214 12.01 7.73 -27.25
N ALA A 215 12.92 6.90 -26.76
CA ALA A 215 13.78 6.07 -27.62
C ALA A 215 12.98 5.07 -28.47
N ILE A 216 11.98 4.37 -27.88
CA ILE A 216 11.25 3.33 -28.61
C ILE A 216 10.13 3.88 -29.51
N PHE A 217 9.55 5.06 -29.18
CA PHE A 217 8.50 5.70 -30.01
C PHE A 217 9.01 6.84 -30.89
N GLY A 218 10.32 7.10 -30.92
CA GLY A 218 10.91 8.14 -31.74
C GLY A 218 10.40 9.56 -31.45
N GLY A 219 10.10 9.88 -30.19
CA GLY A 219 9.57 11.17 -29.77
C GLY A 219 8.11 11.45 -30.16
N ARG A 220 7.42 10.48 -30.76
CA ARG A 220 6.04 10.66 -31.28
C ARG A 220 4.95 10.64 -30.22
N VAL A 221 5.25 10.18 -28.99
CA VAL A 221 4.27 10.18 -27.90
C VAL A 221 4.07 11.60 -27.39
N PRO A 222 2.84 12.16 -27.43
CA PRO A 222 2.60 13.50 -26.93
C PRO A 222 2.86 13.54 -25.41
N CYS A 223 3.84 14.35 -24.98
CA CYS A 223 4.04 14.66 -23.57
C CYS A 223 2.99 15.67 -23.11
N SER A 224 2.42 15.47 -21.90
CA SER A 224 1.62 16.52 -21.27
C SER A 224 2.54 17.71 -20.96
N THR A 225 2.46 18.73 -21.79
CA THR A 225 3.17 19.99 -21.61
C THR A 225 2.53 20.82 -20.50
N LYS A 226 2.81 20.48 -19.22
CA LYS A 226 2.86 21.49 -18.16
C LYS A 226 4.13 21.23 -17.36
N SER A 227 5.14 22.09 -17.61
CA SER A 227 6.42 22.20 -16.90
C SER A 227 7.45 21.07 -17.15
N SER A 228 8.25 21.23 -18.18
CA SER A 228 9.72 21.20 -18.16
C SER A 228 10.27 21.27 -19.58
N LYS A 229 11.31 22.09 -19.76
CA LYS A 229 12.06 22.27 -21.01
C LYS A 229 12.41 20.92 -21.65
N PRO A 230 12.43 20.81 -22.99
CA PRO A 230 12.85 19.59 -23.68
C PRO A 230 14.25 19.21 -23.20
N VAL A 231 14.41 17.98 -22.71
CA VAL A 231 15.73 17.43 -22.44
C VAL A 231 16.33 17.14 -23.82
N MET A 232 17.20 18.03 -24.27
CA MET A 232 18.04 17.79 -25.46
C MET A 232 18.76 16.45 -25.28
N ALA A 233 18.66 15.59 -26.29
CA ALA A 233 19.44 14.39 -26.35
C ALA A 233 20.92 14.77 -26.33
N PRO A 234 21.78 14.10 -25.54
CA PRO A 234 23.20 14.25 -25.72
C PRO A 234 23.54 13.72 -27.12
N SER A 235 24.19 14.56 -27.91
CA SER A 235 24.86 14.16 -29.14
C SER A 235 25.79 12.96 -28.81
N LEU A 236 25.53 11.83 -29.43
CA LEU A 236 26.43 10.70 -29.43
C LEU A 236 27.69 11.05 -30.25
N PRO A 237 28.88 10.67 -29.77
CA PRO A 237 30.08 10.85 -30.53
C PRO A 237 30.12 9.97 -31.78
#